data_3da67beb939649316f2655f9b2990dd2
#
_entry.id   3da67beb939649316f2655f9b2990dd2
#
_cell.length_a   1.000
_cell.length_b   1.000
_cell.length_c   1.000
_cell.angle_alpha   90.00
_cell.angle_beta   90.00
_cell.angle_gamma   90.00
#
_symmetry.space_group_name_H-M   'P 1'
#
loop_
_entity.id
_entity.type
_entity.pdbx_description
1 polymer ?
#
loop_
_entity_poly.entity_id
_entity_poly.type
_entity_poly.pdbx_seq_one_letter_code
_entity_poly.pdbx_strand_id
1 'polypeptide(L)'
;MSKRSARAAFGGSDTKKFKQSTLGFEDKLSASGNWNESSNLLIYKDPNAKPSSKVLALDLDGTIITTASGRVFAVNANDWKLLSPKITDILKKYTDDGFAIVIISNQGGLEKDSNRRIPEFKMKFNSIAAKLGVPLRGYFATSNDRLRKPRIGMWETLESDNDGIDINLMESIYCGDAAGRDARGNVKKDHSHCDRLFALNVGITFKTPEELWDGNDTGYSTYPLLFDVTKFRDSFDDGVDPVPSTLKDLKSSVLVIMVGFPASGKSTFCNNYLQNIGFQIVSRDTIKDMKKCISTCQNLLKSGSSVVIDNTNVDASSRSSFLNVAKNLGIPAYACVLKTSLDHARHNEVFRQITCKDHSKISSMVFNMMKSKYQAPTKKEGFTDIFEIPFIPKHSSQTHR
;
A
#
# COMPACT_ATOMS: atom_id res chain seq x y z
N MET A 1 -78.10 7.99 -20.03
CA MET A 1 -79.10 7.27 -19.20
C MET A 1 -78.38 6.82 -17.96
N SER A 2 -78.44 7.58 -16.87
CA SER A 2 -79.43 7.44 -15.74
C SER A 2 -79.29 6.09 -15.04
N LYS A 3 -78.98 5.94 -13.81
CA LYS A 3 -79.41 6.53 -12.52
C LYS A 3 -78.70 5.78 -11.40
N ARG A 4 -78.22 6.50 -10.37
CA ARG A 4 -78.69 6.53 -8.95
C ARG A 4 -78.38 5.30 -8.11
N SER A 5 -77.57 5.44 -7.11
CA SER A 5 -77.73 5.89 -5.69
C SER A 5 -78.51 4.90 -4.81
N ALA A 6 -77.83 4.45 -3.73
CA ALA A 6 -78.43 4.41 -2.41
C ALA A 6 -77.41 4.20 -1.31
N ARG A 7 -77.48 5.04 -0.29
CA ARG A 7 -76.91 4.99 1.04
C ARG A 7 -77.59 3.96 1.90
N ALA A 8 -76.88 3.29 2.75
CA ALA A 8 -77.38 2.98 4.11
C ALA A 8 -76.20 2.79 5.08
N ALA A 9 -76.34 3.42 6.21
CA ALA A 9 -75.44 3.52 7.33
C ALA A 9 -75.77 2.45 8.43
N PHE A 10 -74.97 2.52 9.48
CA PHE A 10 -74.99 1.81 10.79
C PHE A 10 -74.09 0.54 10.82
N GLY A 11 -73.22 0.36 11.81
CA GLY A 11 -73.05 0.96 13.11
C GLY A 11 -71.76 0.44 13.71
N GLY A 12 -71.37 1.14 14.70
CA GLY A 12 -70.15 1.18 15.42
C GLY A 12 -69.65 -0.09 16.11
N SER A 13 -68.46 0.08 16.54
CA SER A 13 -67.87 -0.23 17.85
C SER A 13 -66.54 -1.00 17.81
N ASP A 14 -65.68 -0.53 18.68
CA ASP A 14 -64.49 -1.16 19.27
C ASP A 14 -63.21 -1.15 18.50
N THR A 15 -62.63 0.04 18.42
CA THR A 15 -61.17 0.21 18.38
C THR A 15 -60.55 -0.19 19.70
N LYS A 16 -60.19 -1.49 19.84
CA LYS A 16 -59.20 -1.90 20.82
C LYS A 16 -57.85 -1.34 20.43
N LYS A 17 -57.45 -0.23 21.09
CA LYS A 17 -56.09 0.24 21.13
C LYS A 17 -55.19 -0.84 21.68
N PHE A 18 -54.46 -1.54 20.80
CA PHE A 18 -53.26 -2.23 21.22
C PHE A 18 -52.24 -1.16 21.63
N LYS A 19 -52.12 -0.94 22.94
CA LYS A 19 -50.93 -0.33 23.53
C LYS A 19 -49.77 -1.30 23.29
N GLN A 20 -49.03 -1.07 22.26
CA GLN A 20 -47.69 -1.59 22.11
C GLN A 20 -46.86 -0.95 23.24
N SER A 21 -46.57 -1.72 24.24
CA SER A 21 -45.62 -1.38 25.28
C SER A 21 -44.24 -1.29 24.61
N THR A 22 -43.81 -0.07 24.28
CA THR A 22 -42.39 0.26 24.05
C THR A 22 -41.71 0.18 25.40
N LEU A 23 -41.40 -1.03 25.83
CA LEU A 23 -40.53 -1.30 26.96
C LEU A 23 -39.08 -1.12 26.49
N GLY A 24 -38.47 0.01 26.90
CA GLY A 24 -37.10 0.00 27.38
C GLY A 24 -35.99 -0.41 26.42
N PHE A 25 -35.95 0.11 25.18
CA PHE A 25 -34.78 0.02 24.32
C PHE A 25 -34.02 1.35 24.19
N GLU A 26 -34.50 2.44 24.81
CA GLU A 26 -33.88 3.79 24.68
C GLU A 26 -32.83 4.10 25.73
N ASP A 27 -32.61 3.29 26.76
CA ASP A 27 -31.69 3.65 27.86
C ASP A 27 -30.28 3.00 27.80
N LYS A 28 -29.85 2.41 26.67
CA LYS A 28 -28.46 1.92 26.47
C LYS A 28 -27.79 2.39 25.19
N LEU A 29 -28.32 3.35 24.50
CA LEU A 29 -27.68 4.07 23.39
C LEU A 29 -26.99 5.35 23.87
N SER A 30 -26.46 5.35 25.10
CA SER A 30 -25.65 6.48 25.58
C SER A 30 -24.20 6.22 25.27
N ALA A 31 -23.74 7.02 24.39
CA ALA A 31 -22.39 7.32 23.93
C ALA A 31 -22.06 6.71 22.57
N SER A 32 -22.69 7.22 21.51
CA SER A 32 -22.01 7.23 20.22
C SER A 32 -20.73 8.03 20.41
N GLY A 33 -19.55 7.44 20.18
CA GLY A 33 -18.30 8.14 20.28
C GLY A 33 -18.27 9.35 19.35
N ASN A 34 -17.36 10.26 19.63
CA ASN A 34 -17.19 11.47 18.84
C ASN A 34 -16.50 11.12 17.51
N TRP A 35 -17.08 11.60 16.42
CA TRP A 35 -16.50 11.51 15.09
C TRP A 35 -15.80 12.82 14.73
N ASN A 36 -14.57 12.72 14.24
CA ASN A 36 -13.84 13.80 13.57
C ASN A 36 -13.56 13.39 12.13
N GLU A 37 -13.74 14.31 11.19
CA GLU A 37 -13.50 14.09 9.77
C GLU A 37 -12.43 15.05 9.28
N SER A 38 -11.37 14.51 8.72
CA SER A 38 -10.46 15.24 7.85
C SER A 38 -10.60 14.74 6.43
N SER A 39 -10.00 15.39 5.44
CA SER A 39 -10.23 15.13 4.01
C SER A 39 -10.15 13.64 3.62
N ASN A 40 -9.27 12.86 4.24
CA ASN A 40 -9.00 11.47 3.87
C ASN A 40 -8.98 10.50 5.07
N LEU A 41 -9.39 10.98 6.25
CA LEU A 41 -9.37 10.21 7.50
C LEU A 41 -10.65 10.46 8.30
N LEU A 42 -11.32 9.38 8.70
CA LEU A 42 -12.36 9.42 9.71
C LEU A 42 -11.76 8.93 11.03
N ILE A 43 -12.00 9.68 12.10
CA ILE A 43 -11.55 9.33 13.45
C ILE A 43 -12.77 9.17 14.34
N TYR A 44 -12.80 8.04 15.05
CA TYR A 44 -13.78 7.74 16.09
C TYR A 44 -13.08 7.72 17.45
N LYS A 45 -13.62 8.39 18.45
CA LYS A 45 -13.10 8.35 19.83
C LYS A 45 -14.25 8.10 20.80
N ASP A 46 -14.23 6.94 21.46
CA ASP A 46 -15.11 6.69 22.61
C ASP A 46 -14.77 7.67 23.73
N PRO A 47 -15.74 8.30 24.40
CA PRO A 47 -15.49 9.24 25.51
C PRO A 47 -14.68 8.65 26.66
N ASN A 48 -14.76 7.32 26.85
CA ASN A 48 -14.05 6.61 27.90
C ASN A 48 -12.70 6.04 27.45
N ALA A 49 -12.33 6.20 26.16
CA ALA A 49 -11.05 5.74 25.66
C ALA A 49 -9.90 6.54 26.25
N LYS A 50 -9.02 5.85 26.98
CA LYS A 50 -7.85 6.45 27.64
C LYS A 50 -6.60 6.27 26.78
N PRO A 51 -5.65 7.20 26.83
CA PRO A 51 -4.32 7.02 26.27
C PRO A 51 -3.58 5.91 27.03
N SER A 52 -2.68 5.20 26.34
CA SER A 52 -1.85 4.16 26.94
C SER A 52 -0.53 4.00 26.19
N SER A 53 0.51 3.58 26.89
CA SER A 53 1.76 3.15 26.28
C SER A 53 1.64 1.79 25.59
N LYS A 54 0.60 0.99 25.90
CA LYS A 54 0.34 -0.34 25.29
C LYS A 54 -0.86 -0.23 24.38
N VAL A 55 -0.69 -0.62 23.14
CA VAL A 55 -1.76 -0.55 22.12
C VAL A 55 -2.04 -1.93 21.54
N LEU A 56 -3.30 -2.33 21.57
CA LEU A 56 -3.81 -3.40 20.70
C LEU A 56 -4.52 -2.74 19.53
N ALA A 57 -3.84 -2.68 18.41
CA ALA A 57 -4.38 -2.16 17.16
C ALA A 57 -4.92 -3.29 16.29
N LEU A 58 -6.07 -3.08 15.65
CA LEU A 58 -6.84 -4.11 14.95
C LEU A 58 -7.32 -3.58 13.60
N ASP A 59 -7.24 -4.39 12.55
CA ASP A 59 -8.07 -4.13 11.36
C ASP A 59 -9.54 -4.43 11.68
N LEU A 60 -10.45 -4.00 10.81
CA LEU A 60 -11.90 -4.16 11.01
C LEU A 60 -12.44 -5.34 10.22
N ASP A 61 -12.41 -5.25 8.89
CA ASP A 61 -13.06 -6.23 7.99
C ASP A 61 -12.17 -7.47 7.80
N GLY A 62 -12.66 -8.66 8.13
CA GLY A 62 -11.87 -9.90 8.12
C GLY A 62 -11.10 -10.15 9.42
N THR A 63 -11.08 -9.17 10.34
CA THR A 63 -10.36 -9.26 11.62
C THR A 63 -11.32 -9.23 12.80
N ILE A 64 -12.09 -8.17 12.97
CA ILE A 64 -13.12 -8.06 14.02
C ILE A 64 -14.46 -8.57 13.51
N ILE A 65 -14.83 -8.19 12.29
CA ILE A 65 -16.10 -8.52 11.67
C ILE A 65 -15.95 -9.24 10.35
N THR A 66 -16.98 -9.98 9.99
CA THR A 66 -17.21 -10.49 8.63
C THR A 66 -18.64 -10.16 8.22
N THR A 67 -18.98 -10.34 6.93
CA THR A 67 -20.36 -10.15 6.48
C THR A 67 -21.30 -11.22 7.06
N ALA A 68 -22.47 -10.84 7.52
CA ALA A 68 -23.48 -11.79 7.98
C ALA A 68 -24.05 -12.60 6.80
N SER A 69 -24.16 -11.99 5.62
CA SER A 69 -24.62 -12.60 4.38
C SER A 69 -23.66 -13.63 3.77
N GLY A 70 -22.39 -13.67 4.23
CA GLY A 70 -21.33 -14.49 3.61
C GLY A 70 -20.80 -13.97 2.27
N ARG A 71 -21.25 -12.79 1.81
CA ARG A 71 -20.74 -12.15 0.60
C ARG A 71 -19.39 -11.48 0.87
N VAL A 72 -18.59 -11.26 -0.18
CA VAL A 72 -17.31 -10.57 -0.07
C VAL A 72 -17.49 -9.13 0.42
N PHE A 73 -18.54 -8.45 -0.04
CA PHE A 73 -18.86 -7.08 0.36
C PHE A 73 -20.22 -7.03 1.04
N ALA A 74 -20.32 -6.25 2.10
CA ALA A 74 -21.56 -6.02 2.83
C ALA A 74 -22.62 -5.40 1.89
N VAL A 75 -23.88 -5.88 2.01
CA VAL A 75 -25.00 -5.38 1.20
C VAL A 75 -25.64 -4.14 1.80
N ASN A 76 -25.49 -3.89 3.09
CA ASN A 76 -25.95 -2.71 3.82
C ASN A 76 -25.18 -2.55 5.15
N ALA A 77 -25.48 -1.50 5.90
CA ALA A 77 -24.82 -1.18 7.16
C ALA A 77 -25.00 -2.24 8.26
N ASN A 78 -26.04 -3.07 8.18
CA ASN A 78 -26.32 -4.12 9.18
C ASN A 78 -25.78 -5.50 8.76
N ASP A 79 -25.16 -5.62 7.58
CA ASP A 79 -24.63 -6.89 7.08
C ASP A 79 -23.24 -7.16 7.65
N TRP A 80 -23.19 -7.39 8.96
CA TRP A 80 -21.98 -7.79 9.68
C TRP A 80 -22.26 -8.66 10.89
N LYS A 81 -21.29 -9.45 11.28
CA LYS A 81 -21.24 -10.21 12.53
C LYS A 81 -19.80 -10.26 13.01
N LEU A 82 -19.61 -10.49 14.31
CA LEU A 82 -18.26 -10.73 14.84
C LEU A 82 -17.66 -11.98 14.18
N LEU A 83 -16.37 -11.92 13.88
CA LEU A 83 -15.62 -13.02 13.28
C LEU A 83 -15.53 -14.21 14.23
N SER A 84 -15.30 -13.95 15.53
CA SER A 84 -15.26 -14.94 16.60
C SER A 84 -16.13 -14.51 17.79
N PRO A 85 -16.83 -15.42 18.46
CA PRO A 85 -17.56 -15.10 19.69
C PRO A 85 -16.66 -14.70 20.86
N LYS A 86 -15.36 -15.02 20.80
CA LYS A 86 -14.39 -14.72 21.86
C LYS A 86 -13.90 -13.27 21.86
N ILE A 87 -14.18 -12.49 20.81
CA ILE A 87 -13.62 -11.16 20.59
C ILE A 87 -13.90 -10.24 21.78
N THR A 88 -15.14 -10.17 22.25
CA THR A 88 -15.53 -9.27 23.34
C THR A 88 -14.79 -9.58 24.64
N ASP A 89 -14.65 -10.84 24.99
CA ASP A 89 -13.97 -11.28 26.21
C ASP A 89 -12.45 -11.02 26.13
N ILE A 90 -11.86 -11.27 24.96
CA ILE A 90 -10.43 -11.03 24.74
C ILE A 90 -10.13 -9.52 24.76
N LEU A 91 -10.97 -8.69 24.12
CA LEU A 91 -10.78 -7.23 24.15
C LEU A 91 -10.93 -6.68 25.57
N LYS A 92 -11.89 -7.19 26.35
CA LYS A 92 -12.04 -6.81 27.75
C LYS A 92 -10.79 -7.15 28.55
N LYS A 93 -10.23 -8.35 28.39
CA LYS A 93 -8.96 -8.75 29.04
C LYS A 93 -7.83 -7.80 28.68
N TYR A 94 -7.62 -7.47 27.40
CA TYR A 94 -6.59 -6.51 27.01
C TYR A 94 -6.83 -5.12 27.60
N THR A 95 -8.08 -4.67 27.67
CA THR A 95 -8.43 -3.39 28.35
C THR A 95 -8.10 -3.44 29.83
N ASP A 96 -8.43 -4.54 30.52
CA ASP A 96 -8.13 -4.75 31.95
C ASP A 96 -6.60 -4.83 32.18
N ASP A 97 -5.83 -5.36 31.21
CA ASP A 97 -4.36 -5.41 31.21
C ASP A 97 -3.70 -4.05 30.81
N GLY A 98 -4.50 -2.98 30.63
CA GLY A 98 -4.04 -1.61 30.41
C GLY A 98 -3.78 -1.25 28.94
N PHE A 99 -4.17 -2.08 27.98
CA PHE A 99 -4.06 -1.73 26.57
C PHE A 99 -5.12 -0.74 26.11
N ALA A 100 -4.74 0.25 25.33
CA ALA A 100 -5.68 1.00 24.50
C ALA A 100 -6.13 0.16 23.30
N ILE A 101 -7.43 0.01 23.12
CA ILE A 101 -7.99 -0.68 21.96
C ILE A 101 -8.16 0.31 20.82
N VAL A 102 -7.54 0.02 19.67
CA VAL A 102 -7.52 0.93 18.51
C VAL A 102 -7.87 0.17 17.23
N ILE A 103 -8.80 0.70 16.45
CA ILE A 103 -9.14 0.17 15.14
C ILE A 103 -8.39 0.98 14.07
N ILE A 104 -7.63 0.32 13.20
CA ILE A 104 -6.89 0.96 12.10
C ILE A 104 -7.25 0.25 10.79
N SER A 105 -8.11 0.85 9.97
CA SER A 105 -8.68 0.16 8.82
C SER A 105 -8.67 0.99 7.53
N ASN A 106 -8.46 0.30 6.41
CA ASN A 106 -8.51 0.87 5.06
C ASN A 106 -9.95 0.85 4.53
N GLN A 107 -10.59 2.00 4.45
CA GLN A 107 -11.98 2.16 3.99
C GLN A 107 -12.08 2.94 2.66
N GLY A 108 -11.20 2.64 1.69
CA GLY A 108 -11.13 3.35 0.40
C GLY A 108 -12.41 3.30 -0.46
N GLY A 109 -13.36 2.42 -0.13
CA GLY A 109 -14.66 2.38 -0.78
C GLY A 109 -15.55 3.58 -0.46
N LEU A 110 -15.25 4.33 0.62
CA LEU A 110 -16.04 5.48 1.06
C LEU A 110 -15.86 6.70 0.16
N GLU A 111 -14.71 6.82 -0.53
CA GLU A 111 -14.39 7.93 -1.43
C GLU A 111 -15.40 8.07 -2.59
N LYS A 112 -15.94 6.96 -3.09
CA LYS A 112 -16.80 6.91 -4.28
C LYS A 112 -18.25 7.34 -4.02
N ASP A 113 -18.67 7.96 -3.10
CA ASP A 113 -20.00 8.46 -2.78
C ASP A 113 -20.00 8.81 -1.29
N SER A 114 -19.07 9.71 -0.94
CA SER A 114 -18.76 10.03 0.45
C SER A 114 -19.99 10.54 1.21
N ASN A 115 -20.84 11.35 0.56
CA ASN A 115 -22.04 11.93 1.18
C ASN A 115 -23.03 10.88 1.68
N ARG A 116 -23.11 9.72 1.04
CA ARG A 116 -23.99 8.63 1.45
C ARG A 116 -23.23 7.57 2.28
N ARG A 117 -22.05 7.19 1.84
CA ARG A 117 -21.31 6.06 2.42
C ARG A 117 -20.66 6.36 3.77
N ILE A 118 -20.23 7.60 4.00
CA ILE A 118 -19.65 7.98 5.30
C ILE A 118 -20.69 7.91 6.42
N PRO A 119 -21.90 8.48 6.31
CA PRO A 119 -22.94 8.31 7.33
C PRO A 119 -23.32 6.84 7.55
N GLU A 120 -23.48 6.04 6.47
CA GLU A 120 -23.76 4.61 6.58
C GLU A 120 -22.66 3.86 7.33
N PHE A 121 -21.39 4.16 7.03
CA PHE A 121 -20.24 3.58 7.72
C PHE A 121 -20.19 3.96 9.19
N LYS A 122 -20.45 5.22 9.53
CA LYS A 122 -20.51 5.67 10.92
C LYS A 122 -21.60 4.96 11.72
N MET A 123 -22.78 4.78 11.15
CA MET A 123 -23.85 4.00 11.80
C MET A 123 -23.42 2.54 12.00
N LYS A 124 -22.83 1.90 10.98
CA LYS A 124 -22.27 0.55 11.06
C LYS A 124 -21.26 0.46 12.20
N PHE A 125 -20.28 1.37 12.21
CA PHE A 125 -19.20 1.33 13.20
C PHE A 125 -19.67 1.62 14.63
N ASN A 126 -20.61 2.55 14.82
CA ASN A 126 -21.22 2.80 16.13
C ASN A 126 -21.89 1.52 16.68
N SER A 127 -22.59 0.77 15.84
CA SER A 127 -23.20 -0.50 16.22
C SER A 127 -22.13 -1.56 16.57
N ILE A 128 -21.03 -1.60 15.86
CA ILE A 128 -19.90 -2.48 16.14
C ILE A 128 -19.25 -2.09 17.47
N ALA A 129 -18.92 -0.82 17.69
CA ALA A 129 -18.32 -0.32 18.92
C ALA A 129 -19.19 -0.64 20.15
N ALA A 130 -20.51 -0.42 20.04
CA ALA A 130 -21.47 -0.81 21.08
C ALA A 130 -21.47 -2.32 21.36
N LYS A 131 -21.33 -3.15 20.31
CA LYS A 131 -21.27 -4.62 20.46
C LYS A 131 -19.97 -5.09 21.10
N LEU A 132 -18.84 -4.43 20.81
CA LEU A 132 -17.55 -4.76 21.40
C LEU A 132 -17.50 -4.46 22.91
N GLY A 133 -18.21 -3.41 23.36
CA GLY A 133 -18.43 -3.12 24.78
C GLY A 133 -17.17 -2.70 25.55
N VAL A 134 -16.12 -2.24 24.85
CA VAL A 134 -14.89 -1.70 25.43
C VAL A 134 -14.63 -0.29 24.89
N PRO A 135 -14.00 0.60 25.68
CA PRO A 135 -13.57 1.90 25.19
C PRO A 135 -12.56 1.74 24.06
N LEU A 136 -12.78 2.40 22.92
CA LEU A 136 -11.88 2.27 21.78
C LEU A 136 -11.74 3.57 20.97
N ARG A 137 -10.69 3.62 20.16
CA ARG A 137 -10.48 4.64 19.12
C ARG A 137 -10.50 3.96 17.75
N GLY A 138 -10.88 4.71 16.69
CA GLY A 138 -10.88 4.19 15.33
C GLY A 138 -10.29 5.20 14.35
N TYR A 139 -9.42 4.73 13.47
CA TYR A 139 -8.79 5.50 12.39
C TYR A 139 -9.08 4.80 11.06
N PHE A 140 -9.73 5.49 10.12
CA PHE A 140 -10.23 4.91 8.88
C PHE A 140 -9.76 5.73 7.70
N ALA A 141 -8.79 5.19 6.93
CA ALA A 141 -8.28 5.85 5.72
C ALA A 141 -9.29 5.67 4.57
N THR A 142 -9.79 6.77 4.03
CA THR A 142 -10.79 6.76 2.95
C THR A 142 -10.18 6.83 1.56
N SER A 143 -8.94 7.28 1.43
CA SER A 143 -8.21 7.44 0.16
C SER A 143 -6.94 6.61 0.09
N ASN A 144 -6.32 6.59 -1.10
CA ASN A 144 -5.05 5.89 -1.32
C ASN A 144 -3.86 6.85 -1.20
N ASP A 145 -3.64 7.39 -0.02
CA ASP A 145 -2.56 8.33 0.32
C ASP A 145 -1.65 7.79 1.45
N ARG A 146 -0.89 8.68 2.11
CA ARG A 146 0.02 8.33 3.23
C ARG A 146 -0.69 7.67 4.43
N LEU A 147 -2.00 7.85 4.57
CA LEU A 147 -2.79 7.30 5.67
C LEU A 147 -3.11 5.82 5.48
N ARG A 148 -3.25 5.38 4.20
CA ARG A 148 -3.67 4.01 3.88
C ARG A 148 -2.58 2.99 4.20
N LYS A 149 -2.89 1.95 5.01
CA LYS A 149 -2.00 0.80 5.24
C LYS A 149 -1.53 0.19 3.91
N PRO A 150 -0.26 -0.23 3.79
CA PRO A 150 0.73 -0.45 4.85
C PRO A 150 1.51 0.79 5.32
N ARG A 151 1.17 2.00 4.86
CA ARG A 151 1.80 3.25 5.30
C ARG A 151 1.36 3.58 6.72
N ILE A 152 2.23 4.23 7.48
CA ILE A 152 2.04 4.41 8.93
C ILE A 152 1.26 5.68 9.33
N GLY A 153 0.73 6.46 8.38
CA GLY A 153 0.11 7.76 8.68
C GLY A 153 -1.05 7.71 9.69
N MET A 154 -1.84 6.61 9.73
CA MET A 154 -2.86 6.45 10.77
C MET A 154 -2.23 6.18 12.15
N TRP A 155 -1.09 5.49 12.20
CA TRP A 155 -0.34 5.28 13.44
C TRP A 155 0.29 6.58 13.95
N GLU A 156 0.91 7.37 13.09
CA GLU A 156 1.43 8.71 13.43
C GLU A 156 0.32 9.62 13.98
N THR A 157 -0.89 9.52 13.45
CA THR A 157 -2.05 10.24 13.98
C THR A 157 -2.44 9.74 15.38
N LEU A 158 -2.44 8.40 15.59
CA LEU A 158 -2.68 7.82 16.91
C LEU A 158 -1.64 8.29 17.94
N GLU A 159 -0.36 8.31 17.59
CA GLU A 159 0.73 8.79 18.45
C GLU A 159 0.49 10.25 18.85
N SER A 160 0.13 11.10 17.89
CA SER A 160 -0.20 12.50 18.14
C SER A 160 -1.44 12.68 19.03
N ASP A 161 -2.41 11.77 18.93
CA ASP A 161 -3.67 11.79 19.69
C ASP A 161 -3.55 11.08 21.05
N ASN A 162 -2.37 10.60 21.44
CA ASN A 162 -2.17 9.81 22.66
C ASN A 162 -1.84 10.64 23.91
N ASP A 163 -2.26 11.90 23.91
CA ASP A 163 -2.16 12.85 25.03
C ASP A 163 -0.73 12.96 25.62
N GLY A 164 0.31 12.85 24.76
CA GLY A 164 1.72 12.95 25.15
C GLY A 164 2.30 11.68 25.80
N ILE A 165 1.56 10.56 25.81
CA ILE A 165 2.07 9.28 26.28
C ILE A 165 2.74 8.56 25.12
N ASP A 166 4.03 8.29 25.22
CA ASP A 166 4.79 7.52 24.23
C ASP A 166 4.29 6.08 24.17
N ILE A 167 4.08 5.57 22.96
CA ILE A 167 3.66 4.17 22.73
C ILE A 167 4.89 3.27 22.77
N ASN A 168 4.86 2.26 23.62
CA ASN A 168 5.86 1.20 23.66
C ASN A 168 5.63 0.21 22.53
N LEU A 169 6.42 0.32 21.47
CA LEU A 169 6.29 -0.53 20.28
C LEU A 169 6.52 -2.03 20.59
N MET A 170 7.39 -2.35 21.54
CA MET A 170 7.71 -3.75 21.91
C MET A 170 6.57 -4.45 22.65
N GLU A 171 5.71 -3.68 23.35
CA GLU A 171 4.55 -4.22 24.06
C GLU A 171 3.26 -4.08 23.24
N SER A 172 3.30 -3.36 22.11
CA SER A 172 2.13 -3.12 21.28
C SER A 172 1.97 -4.20 20.20
N ILE A 173 0.72 -4.45 19.84
CA ILE A 173 0.34 -5.53 18.93
C ILE A 173 -0.56 -4.97 17.83
N TYR A 174 -0.36 -5.41 16.60
CA TYR A 174 -1.29 -5.21 15.50
C TYR A 174 -1.86 -6.55 15.03
N CYS A 175 -3.18 -6.64 14.86
CA CYS A 175 -3.84 -7.82 14.32
C CYS A 175 -4.61 -7.49 13.05
N GLY A 176 -4.43 -8.31 12.00
CA GLY A 176 -5.11 -8.15 10.72
C GLY A 176 -5.09 -9.42 9.87
N ASP A 177 -6.06 -9.53 8.95
CA ASP A 177 -6.22 -10.70 8.07
C ASP A 177 -5.30 -10.67 6.84
N ALA A 178 -4.84 -9.48 6.43
CA ALA A 178 -4.00 -9.30 5.26
C ALA A 178 -2.51 -9.59 5.55
N ALA A 179 -2.20 -10.87 5.83
CA ALA A 179 -0.85 -11.35 6.17
C ALA A 179 -0.02 -11.83 4.97
N GLY A 180 -0.64 -11.97 3.78
CA GLY A 180 0.02 -12.43 2.56
C GLY A 180 0.20 -13.93 2.47
N ARG A 181 -0.63 -14.69 3.15
CA ARG A 181 -0.60 -16.16 3.13
C ARG A 181 -1.19 -16.70 1.84
N ASP A 182 -0.61 -17.77 1.30
CA ASP A 182 -1.18 -18.48 0.17
C ASP A 182 -2.40 -19.31 0.58
N ALA A 183 -3.18 -19.79 -0.40
CA ALA A 183 -4.31 -20.68 -0.16
C ALA A 183 -3.86 -21.96 0.54
N ARG A 184 -4.62 -22.41 1.56
CA ARG A 184 -4.31 -23.61 2.34
C ARG A 184 -5.61 -24.32 2.76
N GLY A 185 -5.73 -25.57 2.33
CA GLY A 185 -6.96 -26.32 2.51
C GLY A 185 -8.15 -25.57 1.91
N ASN A 186 -9.17 -25.33 2.71
CA ASN A 186 -10.36 -24.56 2.31
C ASN A 186 -10.23 -23.04 2.54
N VAL A 187 -9.09 -22.57 3.06
CA VAL A 187 -8.84 -21.14 3.30
C VAL A 187 -8.27 -20.51 2.03
N LYS A 188 -8.92 -19.47 1.53
CA LYS A 188 -8.46 -18.72 0.36
C LYS A 188 -7.17 -17.99 0.68
N LYS A 189 -6.38 -17.70 -0.38
CA LYS A 189 -5.24 -16.80 -0.30
C LYS A 189 -5.65 -15.45 0.25
N ASP A 190 -4.82 -14.88 1.12
CA ASP A 190 -5.01 -13.51 1.61
C ASP A 190 -4.99 -12.52 0.44
N HIS A 191 -5.87 -11.54 0.48
CA HIS A 191 -6.01 -10.58 -0.62
C HIS A 191 -4.80 -9.63 -0.75
N SER A 192 -4.03 -9.45 0.31
CA SER A 192 -2.84 -8.58 0.35
C SER A 192 -1.92 -8.89 1.54
N HIS A 193 -0.83 -8.14 1.65
CA HIS A 193 0.13 -8.18 2.77
C HIS A 193 0.01 -6.92 3.64
N CYS A 194 -1.03 -6.08 3.46
CA CYS A 194 -1.02 -4.71 3.96
C CYS A 194 -0.98 -4.63 5.48
N ASP A 195 -1.59 -5.55 6.20
CA ASP A 195 -1.61 -5.55 7.67
C ASP A 195 -0.27 -5.99 8.27
N ARG A 196 0.28 -7.08 7.74
CA ARG A 196 1.61 -7.54 8.14
C ARG A 196 2.69 -6.52 7.83
N LEU A 197 2.64 -5.89 6.65
CA LEU A 197 3.57 -4.82 6.27
C LEU A 197 3.35 -3.55 7.11
N PHE A 198 2.13 -3.24 7.50
CA PHE A 198 1.84 -2.12 8.40
C PHE A 198 2.51 -2.32 9.76
N ALA A 199 2.31 -3.47 10.38
CA ALA A 199 2.96 -3.80 11.65
C ALA A 199 4.50 -3.75 11.55
N LEU A 200 5.07 -4.27 10.45
CA LEU A 200 6.50 -4.22 10.18
C LEU A 200 7.00 -2.77 10.05
N ASN A 201 6.27 -1.92 9.31
CA ASN A 201 6.64 -0.52 9.10
C ASN A 201 6.54 0.33 10.39
N VAL A 202 5.59 0.02 11.27
CA VAL A 202 5.47 0.64 12.59
C VAL A 202 6.55 0.10 13.55
N GLY A 203 6.94 -1.16 13.41
CA GLY A 203 7.90 -1.85 14.30
C GLY A 203 7.24 -2.54 15.49
N ILE A 204 5.97 -2.98 15.35
CA ILE A 204 5.20 -3.67 16.40
C ILE A 204 4.95 -5.13 16.05
N THR A 205 4.59 -5.94 17.07
CA THR A 205 4.26 -7.36 16.89
C THR A 205 3.00 -7.52 16.02
N PHE A 206 3.09 -8.37 14.99
CA PHE A 206 1.93 -8.74 14.16
C PHE A 206 1.31 -10.05 14.63
N LYS A 207 -0.03 -10.12 14.60
CA LYS A 207 -0.80 -11.37 14.77
C LYS A 207 -1.88 -11.46 13.70
N THR A 208 -2.20 -12.68 13.31
CA THR A 208 -3.41 -12.95 12.51
C THR A 208 -4.64 -13.06 13.41
N PRO A 209 -5.86 -12.93 12.87
CA PRO A 209 -7.10 -13.13 13.66
C PRO A 209 -7.16 -14.48 14.35
N GLU A 210 -6.73 -15.55 13.67
CA GLU A 210 -6.71 -16.90 14.23
C GLU A 210 -5.74 -17.03 15.43
N GLU A 211 -4.62 -16.31 15.37
CA GLU A 211 -3.65 -16.28 16.48
C GLU A 211 -4.16 -15.49 17.68
N LEU A 212 -4.84 -14.35 17.40
CA LEU A 212 -5.30 -13.48 18.47
C LEU A 212 -6.58 -14.03 19.13
N TRP A 213 -7.56 -14.51 18.33
CA TRP A 213 -8.87 -14.93 18.85
C TRP A 213 -8.91 -16.40 19.29
N ASP A 214 -8.15 -17.27 18.62
CA ASP A 214 -8.22 -18.72 18.85
C ASP A 214 -6.92 -19.31 19.41
N GLY A 215 -5.82 -18.56 19.41
CA GLY A 215 -4.50 -19.03 19.87
C GLY A 215 -3.84 -20.01 18.89
N ASN A 216 -4.33 -20.09 17.66
CA ASN A 216 -3.85 -21.02 16.65
C ASN A 216 -2.69 -20.38 15.87
N ASP A 217 -1.48 -20.92 15.98
CA ASP A 217 -0.37 -20.49 15.11
C ASP A 217 -0.69 -20.75 13.65
N THR A 218 -0.66 -19.71 12.84
CA THR A 218 -0.96 -19.77 11.41
C THR A 218 0.28 -19.95 10.55
N GLY A 219 1.47 -19.88 11.16
CA GLY A 219 2.74 -19.93 10.44
C GLY A 219 2.91 -18.82 9.40
N TYR A 220 2.21 -17.66 9.57
CA TYR A 220 2.25 -16.57 8.58
C TYR A 220 3.68 -16.09 8.30
N SER A 221 4.56 -16.17 9.28
CA SER A 221 5.95 -15.74 9.17
C SER A 221 6.75 -16.52 8.13
N THR A 222 6.34 -17.76 7.82
CA THR A 222 6.99 -18.62 6.79
C THR A 222 6.68 -18.16 5.36
N TYR A 223 5.61 -17.39 5.14
CA TYR A 223 5.28 -16.86 3.82
C TYR A 223 6.17 -15.65 3.51
N PRO A 224 6.85 -15.63 2.34
CA PRO A 224 7.73 -14.54 1.98
C PRO A 224 6.96 -13.23 1.77
N LEU A 225 7.54 -12.12 2.18
CA LEU A 225 7.08 -10.80 1.76
C LEU A 225 7.45 -10.59 0.28
N LEU A 226 6.63 -9.87 -0.48
CA LEU A 226 6.93 -9.52 -1.87
C LEU A 226 8.21 -8.70 -1.98
N PHE A 227 8.40 -7.76 -1.05
CA PHE A 227 9.63 -7.02 -0.87
C PHE A 227 9.84 -6.75 0.62
N ASP A 228 10.95 -7.20 1.17
CA ASP A 228 11.31 -7.01 2.57
C ASP A 228 12.33 -5.87 2.69
N VAL A 229 11.85 -4.71 3.11
CA VAL A 229 12.66 -3.49 3.24
C VAL A 229 13.77 -3.66 4.28
N THR A 230 13.50 -4.39 5.37
CA THR A 230 14.48 -4.57 6.46
C THR A 230 15.67 -5.38 5.99
N LYS A 231 15.42 -6.50 5.30
CA LYS A 231 16.50 -7.32 4.71
C LYS A 231 17.30 -6.54 3.67
N PHE A 232 16.64 -5.70 2.89
CA PHE A 232 17.32 -4.86 1.91
C PHE A 232 18.22 -3.84 2.61
N ARG A 233 17.70 -3.13 3.62
CA ARG A 233 18.46 -2.15 4.41
C ARG A 233 19.71 -2.77 5.03
N ASP A 234 19.56 -3.94 5.65
CA ASP A 234 20.63 -4.62 6.36
C ASP A 234 21.71 -5.19 5.41
N SER A 235 21.37 -5.36 4.11
CA SER A 235 22.32 -5.81 3.07
C SER A 235 22.99 -4.67 2.32
N PHE A 236 22.65 -3.41 2.63
CA PHE A 236 23.14 -2.24 1.92
C PHE A 236 24.45 -1.74 2.50
N ASP A 237 25.47 -1.55 1.63
CA ASP A 237 26.76 -0.97 1.98
C ASP A 237 26.88 0.42 1.33
N ASP A 238 26.91 1.47 2.15
CA ASP A 238 27.05 2.88 1.71
C ASP A 238 28.41 3.17 1.04
N GLY A 239 29.41 2.33 1.24
CA GLY A 239 30.79 2.56 0.75
C GLY A 239 31.08 2.00 -0.64
N VAL A 240 30.18 1.23 -1.24
CA VAL A 240 30.42 0.59 -2.54
C VAL A 240 30.13 1.56 -3.68
N ASP A 241 31.16 1.84 -4.50
CA ASP A 241 30.99 2.54 -5.77
C ASP A 241 30.32 1.61 -6.80
N PRO A 242 29.12 1.96 -7.28
CA PRO A 242 28.37 1.09 -8.19
C PRO A 242 28.84 1.15 -9.64
N VAL A 243 29.77 2.07 -9.97
CA VAL A 243 30.25 2.22 -11.35
C VAL A 243 31.31 1.17 -11.64
N PRO A 244 31.09 0.31 -12.64
CA PRO A 244 32.12 -0.64 -13.08
C PRO A 244 33.43 0.08 -13.44
N SER A 245 34.56 -0.47 -13.00
CA SER A 245 35.90 0.10 -13.29
C SER A 245 36.13 0.34 -14.78
N THR A 246 35.68 -0.60 -15.63
CA THR A 246 35.71 -0.47 -17.08
C THR A 246 35.07 0.82 -17.62
N LEU A 247 34.03 1.35 -16.95
CA LEU A 247 33.36 2.59 -17.35
C LEU A 247 34.02 3.85 -16.79
N LYS A 248 34.98 3.72 -15.87
CA LYS A 248 35.75 4.84 -15.33
C LYS A 248 37.04 5.11 -16.14
N ASP A 249 37.66 4.04 -16.65
CA ASP A 249 38.95 4.11 -17.30
C ASP A 249 38.84 4.09 -18.85
N LEU A 250 37.82 4.79 -19.37
CA LEU A 250 37.55 4.82 -20.81
C LEU A 250 38.63 5.59 -21.59
N LYS A 251 39.22 4.95 -22.60
CA LYS A 251 40.17 5.56 -23.54
C LYS A 251 39.51 6.11 -24.81
N SER A 252 38.23 5.78 -25.03
CA SER A 252 37.46 6.19 -26.20
C SER A 252 35.97 6.29 -25.81
N SER A 253 35.18 6.92 -26.70
CA SER A 253 33.73 7.02 -26.51
C SER A 253 33.07 5.63 -26.49
N VAL A 254 32.06 5.47 -25.66
CA VAL A 254 31.29 4.23 -25.53
C VAL A 254 29.80 4.52 -25.45
N LEU A 255 29.00 3.51 -25.77
CA LEU A 255 27.56 3.50 -25.54
C LEU A 255 27.22 2.65 -24.31
N VAL A 256 26.46 3.20 -23.36
CA VAL A 256 25.86 2.45 -22.27
C VAL A 256 24.35 2.41 -22.44
N ILE A 257 23.73 1.24 -22.32
CA ILE A 257 22.28 1.07 -22.36
C ILE A 257 21.82 0.61 -20.97
N MET A 258 21.01 1.44 -20.30
CA MET A 258 20.39 1.06 -19.03
C MET A 258 19.27 0.06 -19.27
N VAL A 259 19.19 -0.98 -18.44
CA VAL A 259 18.12 -2.01 -18.49
C VAL A 259 17.48 -2.16 -17.11
N GLY A 260 16.16 -2.07 -17.05
CA GLY A 260 15.45 -2.25 -15.78
C GLY A 260 14.03 -1.68 -15.80
N PHE A 261 13.21 -2.11 -14.84
CA PHE A 261 11.83 -1.67 -14.68
C PHE A 261 11.74 -0.15 -14.39
N PRO A 262 10.57 0.49 -14.57
CA PRO A 262 10.32 1.82 -14.00
C PRO A 262 10.63 1.82 -12.50
N ALA A 263 11.06 2.95 -11.96
CA ALA A 263 11.43 3.11 -10.55
C ALA A 263 12.54 2.14 -10.05
N SER A 264 13.34 1.53 -10.95
CA SER A 264 14.46 0.66 -10.57
C SER A 264 15.75 1.42 -10.20
N GLY A 265 15.77 2.75 -10.33
CA GLY A 265 16.95 3.57 -10.00
C GLY A 265 17.83 3.98 -11.21
N LYS A 266 17.45 3.66 -12.46
CA LYS A 266 18.23 3.98 -13.68
C LYS A 266 18.64 5.45 -13.77
N SER A 267 17.66 6.35 -13.74
CA SER A 267 17.91 7.79 -13.85
C SER A 267 18.76 8.32 -12.71
N THR A 268 18.59 7.78 -11.50
CA THR A 268 19.44 8.09 -10.34
C THR A 268 20.88 7.68 -10.61
N PHE A 269 21.09 6.48 -11.14
CA PHE A 269 22.43 5.99 -11.50
C PHE A 269 23.03 6.83 -12.63
N CYS A 270 22.28 7.15 -13.69
CA CYS A 270 22.76 8.00 -14.78
C CYS A 270 23.19 9.38 -14.27
N ASN A 271 22.32 10.08 -13.52
CA ASN A 271 22.55 11.46 -13.09
C ASN A 271 23.63 11.57 -12.02
N ASN A 272 23.68 10.63 -11.06
CA ASN A 272 24.58 10.75 -9.92
C ASN A 272 25.96 10.12 -10.14
N TYR A 273 26.08 9.21 -11.09
CA TYR A 273 27.32 8.45 -11.28
C TYR A 273 27.86 8.60 -12.70
N LEU A 274 27.11 8.24 -13.74
CA LEU A 274 27.63 8.27 -15.10
C LEU A 274 27.85 9.70 -15.63
N GLN A 275 26.94 10.62 -15.34
CA GLN A 275 27.07 12.02 -15.72
C GLN A 275 28.34 12.66 -15.10
N ASN A 276 28.64 12.32 -13.84
CA ASN A 276 29.81 12.85 -13.13
C ASN A 276 31.15 12.40 -13.74
N ILE A 277 31.18 11.30 -14.48
CA ILE A 277 32.33 10.78 -15.19
C ILE A 277 32.26 11.10 -16.70
N GLY A 278 31.43 12.05 -17.12
CA GLY A 278 31.41 12.63 -18.46
C GLY A 278 30.44 12.04 -19.46
N PHE A 279 29.56 11.11 -19.07
CA PHE A 279 28.54 10.58 -19.98
C PHE A 279 27.44 11.61 -20.28
N GLN A 280 27.03 11.65 -21.55
CA GLN A 280 25.85 12.39 -22.00
C GLN A 280 24.61 11.52 -21.90
N ILE A 281 23.56 12.02 -21.24
CA ILE A 281 22.33 11.26 -21.01
C ILE A 281 21.36 11.49 -22.16
N VAL A 282 20.89 10.41 -22.77
CA VAL A 282 19.81 10.40 -23.75
C VAL A 282 18.60 9.66 -23.19
N SER A 283 17.49 10.38 -22.95
CA SER A 283 16.28 9.83 -22.35
C SER A 283 15.04 10.17 -23.16
N ARG A 284 14.18 9.18 -23.37
CA ARG A 284 12.88 9.39 -23.99
C ARG A 284 11.95 10.26 -23.14
N ASP A 285 12.11 10.22 -21.82
CA ASP A 285 11.29 11.04 -20.91
C ASP A 285 11.57 12.53 -21.09
N THR A 286 12.79 12.89 -21.52
CA THR A 286 13.18 14.26 -21.82
C THR A 286 12.89 14.63 -23.29
N ILE A 287 13.31 13.79 -24.23
CA ILE A 287 13.26 14.08 -25.68
C ILE A 287 11.86 13.83 -26.27
N LYS A 288 11.06 12.96 -25.66
CA LYS A 288 9.68 12.57 -26.04
C LYS A 288 9.54 11.84 -27.38
N ASP A 289 10.58 11.71 -28.16
CA ASP A 289 10.59 11.08 -29.49
C ASP A 289 11.75 10.07 -29.64
N MET A 290 11.44 8.83 -30.00
CA MET A 290 12.44 7.77 -30.12
C MET A 290 13.41 7.99 -31.28
N LYS A 291 12.92 8.51 -32.43
CA LYS A 291 13.80 8.79 -33.59
C LYS A 291 14.80 9.89 -33.25
N LYS A 292 14.34 10.92 -32.52
CA LYS A 292 15.23 11.97 -32.01
C LYS A 292 16.21 11.42 -30.98
N CYS A 293 15.81 10.50 -30.09
CA CYS A 293 16.76 9.85 -29.17
C CYS A 293 17.88 9.13 -29.93
N ILE A 294 17.53 8.36 -30.97
CA ILE A 294 18.51 7.64 -31.80
C ILE A 294 19.45 8.59 -32.52
N SER A 295 18.92 9.65 -33.16
CA SER A 295 19.75 10.63 -33.87
C SER A 295 20.63 11.44 -32.90
N THR A 296 20.15 11.82 -31.72
CA THR A 296 20.95 12.48 -30.68
C THR A 296 22.07 11.58 -30.20
N CYS A 297 21.77 10.31 -29.91
CA CYS A 297 22.77 9.31 -29.55
C CYS A 297 23.88 9.21 -30.62
N GLN A 298 23.50 9.10 -31.91
CA GLN A 298 24.41 9.01 -33.01
C GLN A 298 25.32 10.24 -33.14
N ASN A 299 24.76 11.45 -33.00
CA ASN A 299 25.51 12.69 -33.11
C ASN A 299 26.50 12.84 -31.96
N LEU A 300 26.12 12.54 -30.73
CA LEU A 300 26.99 12.60 -29.57
C LEU A 300 28.14 11.58 -29.66
N LEU A 301 27.86 10.35 -30.08
CA LEU A 301 28.90 9.34 -30.29
C LEU A 301 29.89 9.74 -31.41
N LYS A 302 29.39 10.34 -32.52
CA LYS A 302 30.24 10.87 -33.62
C LYS A 302 31.14 12.02 -33.17
N SER A 303 30.68 12.83 -32.20
CA SER A 303 31.50 13.92 -31.63
C SER A 303 32.53 13.44 -30.59
N GLY A 304 32.63 12.12 -30.36
CA GLY A 304 33.56 11.52 -29.41
C GLY A 304 33.06 11.50 -27.96
N SER A 305 31.80 11.82 -27.71
CA SER A 305 31.22 11.77 -26.36
C SER A 305 30.77 10.33 -26.01
N SER A 306 30.96 9.91 -24.76
CA SER A 306 30.32 8.71 -24.23
C SER A 306 28.86 8.99 -23.94
N VAL A 307 27.98 8.05 -24.26
CA VAL A 307 26.52 8.22 -24.18
C VAL A 307 25.87 7.13 -23.31
N VAL A 308 24.93 7.52 -22.44
CA VAL A 308 24.06 6.58 -21.75
C VAL A 308 22.60 6.75 -22.18
N ILE A 309 21.94 5.64 -22.51
CA ILE A 309 20.51 5.59 -22.84
C ILE A 309 19.72 5.28 -21.58
N ASP A 310 19.07 6.31 -21.01
CA ASP A 310 18.23 6.20 -19.82
C ASP A 310 16.76 5.93 -20.21
N ASN A 311 16.50 4.71 -20.64
CA ASN A 311 15.15 4.18 -20.89
C ASN A 311 15.02 2.83 -20.18
N THR A 312 13.81 2.23 -20.17
CA THR A 312 13.61 0.91 -19.55
C THR A 312 14.33 -0.22 -20.28
N ASN A 313 14.35 -0.17 -21.61
CA ASN A 313 15.08 -1.08 -22.53
C ASN A 313 14.91 -2.57 -22.17
N VAL A 314 13.69 -2.95 -21.78
CA VAL A 314 13.41 -4.27 -21.18
C VAL A 314 13.47 -5.43 -22.17
N ASP A 315 13.40 -5.18 -23.47
CA ASP A 315 13.46 -6.20 -24.51
C ASP A 315 14.58 -5.92 -25.55
N ALA A 316 14.98 -6.94 -26.27
CA ALA A 316 16.05 -6.85 -27.27
C ALA A 316 15.69 -5.86 -28.40
N SER A 317 14.41 -5.75 -28.77
CA SER A 317 13.99 -4.85 -29.84
C SER A 317 14.17 -3.38 -29.47
N SER A 318 13.93 -3.01 -28.22
CA SER A 318 14.16 -1.65 -27.73
C SER A 318 15.63 -1.27 -27.65
N ARG A 319 16.52 -2.26 -27.49
CA ARG A 319 17.99 -2.06 -27.44
C ARG A 319 18.63 -2.01 -28.83
N SER A 320 18.07 -2.78 -29.79
CA SER A 320 18.66 -3.01 -31.10
C SER A 320 18.97 -1.74 -31.91
N SER A 321 18.08 -0.74 -31.85
CA SER A 321 18.27 0.52 -32.59
C SER A 321 19.53 1.28 -32.13
N PHE A 322 19.80 1.33 -30.82
CA PHE A 322 20.98 1.97 -30.27
C PHE A 322 22.23 1.12 -30.49
N LEU A 323 22.13 -0.20 -30.38
CA LEU A 323 23.25 -1.11 -30.67
C LEU A 323 23.69 -1.01 -32.15
N ASN A 324 22.74 -0.87 -33.07
CA ASN A 324 23.06 -0.64 -34.48
C ASN A 324 23.82 0.67 -34.69
N VAL A 325 23.49 1.74 -33.96
CA VAL A 325 24.26 2.98 -34.02
C VAL A 325 25.72 2.76 -33.59
N ALA A 326 25.94 2.12 -32.45
CA ALA A 326 27.25 1.81 -31.92
C ALA A 326 28.07 0.92 -32.90
N LYS A 327 27.42 -0.14 -33.39
CA LYS A 327 28.04 -1.05 -34.39
C LYS A 327 28.47 -0.35 -35.65
N ASN A 328 27.60 0.52 -36.22
CA ASN A 328 27.92 1.27 -37.45
C ASN A 328 29.05 2.29 -37.25
N LEU A 329 29.28 2.73 -36.02
CA LEU A 329 30.38 3.66 -35.68
C LEU A 329 31.65 2.95 -35.17
N GLY A 330 31.62 1.63 -35.03
CA GLY A 330 32.71 0.85 -34.41
C GLY A 330 32.95 1.16 -32.93
N ILE A 331 31.91 1.59 -32.20
CA ILE A 331 31.99 2.02 -30.81
C ILE A 331 31.57 0.88 -29.89
N PRO A 332 32.32 0.58 -28.81
CA PRO A 332 31.92 -0.42 -27.83
C PRO A 332 30.61 -0.06 -27.15
N ALA A 333 29.73 -1.07 -26.96
CA ALA A 333 28.45 -0.93 -26.30
C ALA A 333 28.37 -1.82 -25.04
N TYR A 334 27.87 -1.27 -23.95
CA TYR A 334 27.71 -1.95 -22.66
C TYR A 334 26.27 -1.90 -22.20
N ALA A 335 25.82 -2.94 -21.51
CA ALA A 335 24.55 -2.92 -20.79
C ALA A 335 24.78 -2.73 -19.28
N CYS A 336 24.04 -1.83 -18.66
CA CYS A 336 23.94 -1.71 -17.20
C CYS A 336 22.55 -2.17 -16.75
N VAL A 337 22.48 -3.34 -16.13
CA VAL A 337 21.23 -3.99 -15.69
C VAL A 337 21.03 -3.72 -14.21
N LEU A 338 19.96 -3.02 -13.87
CA LEU A 338 19.63 -2.77 -12.46
C LEU A 338 19.15 -4.08 -11.80
N LYS A 339 19.77 -4.46 -10.68
CA LYS A 339 19.38 -5.64 -9.85
C LYS A 339 18.08 -5.43 -9.04
N THR A 340 17.36 -4.37 -9.31
CA THR A 340 16.09 -4.06 -8.67
C THR A 340 15.02 -5.03 -9.17
N SER A 341 14.53 -5.89 -8.30
CA SER A 341 13.43 -6.81 -8.62
C SER A 341 12.16 -6.06 -9.01
N LEU A 342 11.21 -6.74 -9.66
CA LEU A 342 9.93 -6.12 -10.02
C LEU A 342 9.16 -5.61 -8.79
N ASP A 343 9.17 -6.38 -7.69
CA ASP A 343 8.43 -6.01 -6.48
C ASP A 343 9.13 -4.87 -5.72
N HIS A 344 10.47 -4.85 -5.73
CA HIS A 344 11.25 -3.70 -5.26
C HIS A 344 10.94 -2.44 -6.11
N ALA A 345 10.91 -2.56 -7.43
CA ALA A 345 10.57 -1.43 -8.31
C ALA A 345 9.14 -0.92 -8.07
N ARG A 346 8.18 -1.80 -7.80
CA ARG A 346 6.82 -1.41 -7.39
C ARG A 346 6.78 -0.70 -6.04
N HIS A 347 7.56 -1.16 -5.08
CA HIS A 347 7.72 -0.49 -3.80
C HIS A 347 8.25 0.94 -3.99
N ASN A 348 9.34 1.10 -4.76
CA ASN A 348 9.92 2.40 -5.08
C ASN A 348 8.93 3.33 -5.80
N GLU A 349 8.11 2.79 -6.70
CA GLU A 349 7.06 3.57 -7.38
C GLU A 349 6.04 4.12 -6.39
N VAL A 350 5.57 3.27 -5.45
CA VAL A 350 4.65 3.70 -4.40
C VAL A 350 5.30 4.75 -3.50
N PHE A 351 6.57 4.58 -3.13
CA PHE A 351 7.34 5.54 -2.37
C PHE A 351 7.41 6.91 -3.08
N ARG A 352 7.72 6.91 -4.38
CA ARG A 352 7.75 8.15 -5.19
C ARG A 352 6.40 8.85 -5.28
N GLN A 353 5.29 8.11 -5.37
CA GLN A 353 3.94 8.68 -5.37
C GLN A 353 3.62 9.43 -4.08
N ILE A 354 4.26 9.09 -2.97
CA ILE A 354 4.03 9.72 -1.66
C ILE A 354 4.97 10.90 -1.43
N THR A 355 6.23 10.75 -1.86
CA THR A 355 7.29 11.71 -1.52
C THR A 355 7.53 12.77 -2.60
N CYS A 356 7.13 12.51 -3.85
CA CYS A 356 7.37 13.41 -4.98
C CYS A 356 6.05 14.00 -5.48
N LYS A 357 5.81 15.29 -5.26
CA LYS A 357 4.55 15.98 -5.61
C LYS A 357 4.20 15.93 -7.10
N ASP A 358 5.22 16.00 -7.98
CA ASP A 358 5.04 16.06 -9.44
C ASP A 358 5.21 14.70 -10.12
N HIS A 359 5.20 13.60 -9.35
CA HIS A 359 5.38 12.28 -9.91
C HIS A 359 4.12 11.74 -10.57
N SER A 360 4.21 11.44 -11.87
CA SER A 360 3.14 10.78 -12.63
C SER A 360 3.08 9.29 -12.26
N LYS A 361 1.94 8.86 -11.72
CA LYS A 361 1.72 7.48 -11.28
C LYS A 361 1.87 6.46 -12.40
N ILE A 362 2.71 5.46 -12.19
CA ILE A 362 2.86 4.30 -13.07
C ILE A 362 1.94 3.19 -12.59
N SER A 363 1.02 2.75 -13.45
CA SER A 363 0.03 1.73 -13.08
C SER A 363 0.65 0.32 -12.99
N SER A 364 0.05 -0.55 -12.18
CA SER A 364 0.44 -1.96 -12.09
C SER A 364 0.36 -2.69 -13.45
N MET A 365 -0.51 -2.24 -14.36
CA MET A 365 -0.62 -2.78 -15.71
C MET A 365 0.69 -2.55 -16.50
N VAL A 366 1.31 -1.38 -16.39
CA VAL A 366 2.60 -1.08 -17.04
C VAL A 366 3.69 -2.00 -16.52
N PHE A 367 3.78 -2.22 -15.21
CA PHE A 367 4.72 -3.18 -14.63
C PHE A 367 4.50 -4.62 -15.13
N ASN A 368 3.25 -5.06 -15.20
CA ASN A 368 2.91 -6.40 -15.71
C ASN A 368 3.28 -6.54 -17.18
N MET A 369 2.98 -5.54 -18.01
CA MET A 369 3.35 -5.52 -19.43
C MET A 369 4.88 -5.57 -19.59
N MET A 370 5.63 -4.82 -18.80
CA MET A 370 7.09 -4.85 -18.87
C MET A 370 7.68 -6.16 -18.37
N LYS A 371 7.07 -6.77 -17.35
CA LYS A 371 7.45 -8.11 -16.89
C LYS A 371 7.31 -9.15 -18.01
N SER A 372 6.18 -9.13 -18.72
CA SER A 372 5.93 -10.10 -19.81
C SER A 372 6.87 -9.90 -21.02
N LYS A 373 7.37 -8.68 -21.23
CA LYS A 373 8.31 -8.34 -22.33
C LYS A 373 9.77 -8.46 -21.93
N TYR A 374 10.09 -8.60 -20.64
CA TYR A 374 11.47 -8.57 -20.17
C TYR A 374 12.30 -9.70 -20.78
N GLN A 375 13.40 -9.30 -21.41
CA GLN A 375 14.43 -10.17 -21.96
C GLN A 375 15.78 -9.68 -21.44
N ALA A 376 16.45 -10.51 -20.66
CA ALA A 376 17.78 -10.18 -20.16
C ALA A 376 18.72 -9.91 -21.34
N PRO A 377 19.53 -8.83 -21.30
CA PRO A 377 20.49 -8.55 -22.38
C PRO A 377 21.53 -9.67 -22.47
N THR A 378 21.99 -9.93 -23.69
CA THR A 378 23.01 -10.95 -23.97
C THR A 378 24.11 -10.39 -24.86
N LYS A 379 25.32 -10.92 -24.75
CA LYS A 379 26.44 -10.54 -25.66
C LYS A 379 26.14 -10.81 -27.13
N LYS A 380 25.23 -11.74 -27.42
CA LYS A 380 24.76 -12.03 -28.81
C LYS A 380 24.03 -10.85 -29.48
N GLU A 381 23.50 -9.91 -28.70
CA GLU A 381 22.87 -8.68 -29.21
C GLU A 381 23.91 -7.67 -29.75
N GLY A 382 25.19 -7.83 -29.42
CA GLY A 382 26.29 -6.95 -29.81
C GLY A 382 26.89 -6.13 -28.66
N PHE A 383 26.56 -6.45 -27.41
CA PHE A 383 27.22 -5.86 -26.26
C PHE A 383 28.65 -6.37 -26.08
N THR A 384 29.58 -5.45 -25.80
CA THR A 384 30.94 -5.74 -25.39
C THR A 384 30.96 -6.45 -24.05
N ASP A 385 30.21 -5.87 -23.07
CA ASP A 385 29.99 -6.50 -21.77
C ASP A 385 28.65 -6.06 -21.14
N ILE A 386 28.25 -6.78 -20.06
CA ILE A 386 27.01 -6.57 -19.35
C ILE A 386 27.30 -6.49 -17.87
N PHE A 387 26.96 -5.37 -17.24
CA PHE A 387 27.21 -5.12 -15.83
C PHE A 387 25.90 -5.19 -15.04
N GLU A 388 25.91 -5.85 -13.90
CA GLU A 388 24.85 -5.80 -12.92
C GLU A 388 25.08 -4.65 -11.95
N ILE A 389 24.12 -3.74 -11.88
CA ILE A 389 24.20 -2.54 -11.04
C ILE A 389 23.30 -2.71 -9.82
N PRO A 390 23.82 -2.64 -8.59
CA PRO A 390 23.01 -2.68 -7.39
C PRO A 390 22.09 -1.47 -7.30
N PHE A 391 20.95 -1.61 -6.61
CA PHE A 391 20.12 -0.46 -6.25
C PHE A 391 20.78 0.28 -5.09
N ILE A 392 20.92 1.60 -5.22
CA ILE A 392 21.48 2.46 -4.19
C ILE A 392 20.42 3.45 -3.75
N PRO A 393 19.87 3.32 -2.56
CA PRO A 393 18.89 4.26 -2.04
C PRO A 393 19.58 5.60 -1.77
N LYS A 394 18.95 6.69 -2.21
CA LYS A 394 19.30 8.04 -1.77
C LYS A 394 18.09 8.64 -1.08
N HIS A 395 18.25 8.94 0.18
CA HIS A 395 17.21 9.54 1.01
C HIS A 395 17.50 11.02 1.23
N SER A 396 16.49 11.86 1.01
CA SER A 396 16.60 13.32 1.20
C SER A 396 16.52 13.73 2.67
N SER A 397 16.06 12.85 3.55
CA SER A 397 15.93 13.09 4.99
C SER A 397 16.09 11.80 5.81
N GLN A 398 16.36 11.94 7.11
CA GLN A 398 16.42 10.79 8.03
C GLN A 398 15.07 10.06 8.14
N THR A 399 13.95 10.74 7.92
CA THR A 399 12.59 10.16 7.95
C THR A 399 12.36 9.15 6.80
N HIS A 400 13.21 9.15 5.79
CA HIS A 400 13.11 8.24 4.64
C HIS A 400 14.08 7.05 4.74
N ARG A 401 14.90 6.99 5.78
CA ARG A 401 15.83 5.88 6.07
C ARG A 401 15.15 4.83 6.91
#